data_9fd6450359edd5330138c8a07eb6c34a
#
_entry.id   9fd6450359edd5330138c8a07eb6c34a
#
_cell.length_a   1.000
_cell.length_b   1.000
_cell.length_c   1.000
_cell.angle_alpha   90.00
_cell.angle_beta   90.00
_cell.angle_gamma   90.00
#
_symmetry.space_group_name_H-M   'P 1'
#
loop_
_entity.id
_entity.type
_entity.pdbx_description
1 polymer ?
#
loop_
_entity_poly.entity_id
_entity_poly.type
_entity_poly.pdbx_seq_one_letter_code
_entity_poly.pdbx_strand_id
1 'polypeptide(L)'
;MFKDIKIVKNSIYKDNRGILWTTWKKGNFKSIRFNHDKFSLSKKNTLRGIHTDFKSWKMITSIYGRFLLVIVNVKKNSKNY
;
A
#
# COMPACT_ATOMS: atom_id res chain seq x y z
N MET A 1 14.29 5.25 -2.76
CA MET A 1 13.12 4.36 -2.94
C MET A 1 13.01 3.93 -4.38
N PHE A 2 12.40 2.79 -4.63
CA PHE A 2 12.23 2.27 -5.98
C PHE A 2 11.32 3.19 -6.80
N LYS A 3 11.64 3.33 -8.08
CA LYS A 3 10.90 4.16 -9.02
C LYS A 3 9.41 3.80 -9.11
N ASP A 4 9.11 2.52 -8.99
CA ASP A 4 7.74 1.99 -9.14
C ASP A 4 6.96 1.95 -7.83
N ILE A 5 7.52 2.48 -6.76
CA ILE A 5 6.86 2.56 -5.47
C ILE A 5 6.54 4.01 -5.17
N LYS A 6 5.29 4.25 -4.81
CA LYS A 6 4.81 5.58 -4.44
C LYS A 6 4.20 5.56 -3.06
N ILE A 7 4.53 6.55 -2.27
CA ILE A 7 3.91 6.78 -0.97
C ILE A 7 2.87 7.86 -1.15
N VAL A 8 1.63 7.55 -0.78
CA VAL A 8 0.50 8.47 -0.89
C VAL A 8 0.22 9.07 0.46
N LYS A 9 0.14 10.39 0.51
CA LYS A 9 -0.23 11.13 1.72
C LYS A 9 -1.50 11.90 1.42
N ASN A 10 -2.58 11.51 2.07
CA ASN A 10 -3.86 12.20 2.00
C ASN A 10 -4.14 12.94 3.30
N SER A 11 -5.22 13.68 3.32
CA SER A 11 -5.60 14.48 4.48
C SER A 11 -5.92 13.65 5.72
N ILE A 12 -5.50 14.15 6.86
CA ILE A 12 -5.81 13.59 8.18
C ILE A 12 -6.44 14.70 9.01
N TYR A 13 -7.59 14.41 9.60
CA TYR A 13 -8.31 15.33 10.46
C TYR A 13 -8.44 14.72 11.85
N LYS A 14 -8.08 15.51 12.85
CA LYS A 14 -8.13 15.06 14.23
C LYS A 14 -8.90 16.09 15.06
N ASP A 15 -9.84 15.63 15.84
CA ASP A 15 -10.58 16.47 16.80
C ASP A 15 -10.90 15.65 18.07
N ASN A 16 -11.74 16.20 18.96
CA ASN A 16 -12.09 15.53 20.20
C ASN A 16 -12.94 14.25 20.01
N ARG A 17 -13.46 14.03 18.82
CA ARG A 17 -14.22 12.81 18.50
C ARG A 17 -13.33 11.68 17.98
N GLY A 18 -12.10 11.98 17.56
CA GLY A 18 -11.17 11.01 17.03
C GLY A 18 -10.42 11.50 15.80
N ILE A 19 -10.08 10.58 14.94
CA ILE A 19 -9.27 10.84 13.75
C ILE A 19 -10.02 10.35 12.52
N LEU A 20 -10.05 11.20 11.50
CA LEU A 20 -10.57 10.85 10.20
C LEU A 20 -9.47 11.07 9.16
N TRP A 21 -9.21 10.08 8.34
CA TRP A 21 -8.22 10.25 7.26
C TRP A 21 -8.71 9.59 5.98
N THR A 22 -8.21 10.13 4.87
CA THR A 22 -8.49 9.61 3.55
C THR A 22 -7.41 8.60 3.19
N THR A 23 -7.82 7.38 2.85
CA THR A 23 -6.88 6.35 2.41
C THR A 23 -6.64 6.42 0.91
N TRP A 24 -7.68 6.75 0.15
CA TRP A 24 -7.59 6.89 -1.30
C TRP A 24 -8.62 7.88 -1.80
N LYS A 25 -8.26 8.62 -2.83
CA LYS A 25 -9.22 9.47 -3.55
C LYS A 25 -8.87 9.46 -5.04
N LYS A 26 -9.87 9.76 -5.85
CA LYS A 26 -9.69 9.95 -7.29
C LYS A 26 -8.65 11.04 -7.52
N GLY A 27 -7.70 10.80 -8.40
CA GLY A 27 -6.62 11.74 -8.67
C GLY A 27 -5.31 11.43 -7.97
N ASN A 28 -5.28 10.52 -6.99
CA ASN A 28 -4.03 10.05 -6.42
C ASN A 28 -3.13 9.42 -7.49
N PHE A 29 -3.75 8.74 -8.46
CA PHE A 29 -3.04 8.12 -9.58
C PHE A 29 -3.79 8.39 -10.87
N LYS A 30 -3.14 9.03 -11.84
CA LYS A 30 -3.79 9.42 -13.10
C LYS A 30 -3.94 8.25 -14.08
N SER A 31 -3.00 7.33 -14.08
CA SER A 31 -2.93 6.25 -15.06
C SER A 31 -3.30 4.88 -14.50
N ILE A 32 -3.64 4.81 -13.22
CA ILE A 32 -3.93 3.55 -12.55
C ILE A 32 -5.37 3.55 -12.09
N ARG A 33 -6.11 2.50 -12.47
CA ARG A 33 -7.48 2.28 -12.00
C ARG A 33 -7.48 1.14 -11.00
N PHE A 34 -7.97 1.43 -9.82
CA PHE A 34 -8.19 0.41 -8.80
C PHE A 34 -9.66 0.02 -8.85
N ASN A 35 -9.93 -1.24 -9.13
CA ASN A 35 -11.28 -1.75 -9.29
C ASN A 35 -11.64 -2.88 -8.33
N HIS A 36 -10.83 -3.10 -7.33
CA HIS A 36 -10.99 -4.21 -6.41
C HIS A 36 -10.40 -3.86 -5.05
N ASP A 37 -11.17 -4.03 -4.00
CA ASP A 37 -10.75 -3.84 -2.61
C ASP A 37 -10.74 -5.15 -1.86
N LYS A 38 -9.81 -5.28 -0.95
CA LYS A 38 -9.79 -6.37 0.01
C LYS A 38 -9.35 -5.87 1.38
N PHE A 39 -9.94 -6.42 2.41
CA PHE A 39 -9.46 -6.24 3.77
C PHE A 39 -8.91 -7.57 4.28
N SER A 40 -7.78 -7.52 4.93
CA SER A 40 -7.16 -8.68 5.53
C SER A 40 -6.86 -8.39 6.99
N LEU A 41 -7.32 -9.25 7.87
CA LEU A 41 -6.95 -9.21 9.27
C LEU A 41 -6.05 -10.39 9.57
N SER A 42 -4.82 -10.10 9.94
CA SER A 42 -3.83 -11.12 10.23
C SER A 42 -3.62 -11.27 11.73
N LYS A 43 -3.46 -12.51 12.15
CA LYS A 43 -3.09 -12.80 13.54
C LYS A 43 -1.66 -12.39 13.79
N LYS A 44 -1.32 -12.11 15.04
CA LYS A 44 0.05 -11.83 15.46
C LYS A 44 1.00 -12.94 14.99
N ASN A 45 2.17 -12.57 14.56
CA ASN A 45 3.22 -13.48 14.07
C ASN A 45 2.87 -14.20 12.77
N THR A 46 1.94 -13.67 11.99
CA THR A 46 1.64 -14.20 10.66
C THR A 46 2.64 -13.67 9.64
N LEU A 47 3.21 -14.56 8.87
CA LEU A 47 4.03 -14.22 7.72
C LEU A 47 3.24 -14.53 6.45
N ARG A 48 3.15 -13.53 5.57
CA ARG A 48 2.52 -13.66 4.25
C ARG A 48 3.53 -13.29 3.18
N GLY A 49 3.68 -14.12 2.20
CA GLY A 49 4.55 -13.85 1.06
C GLY A 49 5.73 -14.81 0.99
N ILE A 50 6.66 -14.54 0.13
CA ILE A 50 6.72 -13.37 -0.79
C ILE A 50 5.80 -13.65 -1.99
N HIS A 51 5.03 -12.64 -2.40
CA HIS A 51 4.13 -12.76 -3.55
C HIS A 51 4.52 -11.77 -4.63
N THR A 52 4.30 -12.12 -5.89
CA THR A 52 4.50 -11.22 -7.00
C THR A 52 3.33 -11.30 -7.97
N ASP A 53 3.06 -10.18 -8.62
CA ASP A 53 2.03 -10.08 -9.65
C ASP A 53 2.52 -9.07 -10.69
N PHE A 54 2.68 -9.52 -11.91
CA PHE A 54 3.20 -8.69 -12.99
C PHE A 54 2.12 -7.89 -13.73
N LYS A 55 0.86 -8.08 -13.37
CA LYS A 55 -0.29 -7.50 -14.09
C LYS A 55 -1.05 -6.44 -13.31
N SER A 56 -0.80 -6.30 -12.02
CA SER A 56 -1.60 -5.46 -11.15
C SER A 56 -0.77 -4.46 -10.39
N TRP A 57 -1.34 -3.30 -10.18
CA TRP A 57 -0.88 -2.37 -9.15
C TRP A 57 -1.59 -2.70 -7.85
N LYS A 58 -0.91 -2.49 -6.75
CA LYS A 58 -1.47 -2.72 -5.42
C LYS A 58 -1.23 -1.50 -4.55
N MET A 59 -2.29 -1.03 -3.91
CA MET A 59 -2.23 0.01 -2.91
C MET A 59 -2.47 -0.64 -1.55
N ILE A 60 -1.52 -0.47 -0.64
CA ILE A 60 -1.56 -1.10 0.66
C ILE A 60 -1.67 -0.02 1.73
N THR A 61 -2.64 -0.18 2.61
CA THR A 61 -2.88 0.76 3.70
C THR A 61 -3.06 -0.03 5.00
N SER A 62 -2.34 0.38 6.05
CA SER A 62 -2.59 -0.15 7.38
C SER A 62 -3.71 0.65 8.05
N ILE A 63 -4.80 -0.02 8.37
CA ILE A 63 -5.95 0.63 9.01
C ILE A 63 -5.90 0.43 10.51
N TYR A 64 -5.37 -0.68 10.96
CA TYR A 64 -5.30 -1.04 12.36
C TYR A 64 -4.05 -1.83 12.66
N GLY A 65 -3.35 -1.45 13.72
CA GLY A 65 -2.14 -2.15 14.16
C GLY A 65 -0.90 -1.79 13.33
N ARG A 66 0.06 -2.67 13.37
CA ARG A 66 1.35 -2.50 12.67
C ARG A 66 1.73 -3.78 11.97
N PHE A 67 2.36 -3.62 10.81
CA PHE A 67 2.99 -4.74 10.13
C PHE A 67 4.26 -4.27 9.43
N LEU A 68 5.16 -5.18 9.18
CA LEU A 68 6.36 -4.94 8.40
C LEU A 68 6.09 -5.33 6.95
N LEU A 69 6.24 -4.39 6.04
CA LEU A 69 6.12 -4.63 4.62
C LEU A 69 7.51 -4.67 3.99
N VAL A 70 7.84 -5.77 3.36
CA VAL A 70 9.10 -5.93 2.66
C VAL A 70 8.84 -5.99 1.16
N ILE A 71 9.52 -5.15 0.41
CA ILE A 71 9.37 -5.05 -1.03
C ILE A 71 10.71 -5.36 -1.68
N VAL A 72 10.69 -6.30 -2.63
CA VAL A 72 11.88 -6.72 -3.35
C VAL A 72 11.70 -6.42 -4.84
N ASN A 73 12.67 -5.72 -5.42
CA ASN A 73 12.67 -5.45 -6.85
C ASN A 73 13.28 -6.64 -7.59
N VAL A 74 12.47 -7.30 -8.40
CA VAL A 74 12.88 -8.50 -9.15
C VAL A 74 13.23 -8.22 -10.62
N LYS A 75 13.27 -6.96 -11.03
CA LYS A 75 13.69 -6.58 -12.37
C LYS A 75 15.22 -6.62 -12.45
N LYS A 76 15.74 -7.60 -13.15
CA LYS A 76 17.20 -7.83 -13.25
C LYS A 76 18.00 -6.65 -13.79
N ASN A 77 17.43 -5.89 -14.72
CA ASN A 77 18.10 -4.74 -15.34
C ASN A 77 17.89 -3.43 -14.57
N SER A 78 17.26 -3.48 -13.44
CA SER A 78 17.04 -2.31 -12.60
C SER A 78 18.25 -2.07 -11.70
N LYS A 79 18.53 -0.80 -11.43
CA LYS A 79 19.56 -0.40 -10.46
C LYS A 79 19.25 -0.87 -9.04
N ASN A 80 17.99 -1.15 -8.76
CA ASN A 80 17.52 -1.51 -7.41
C ASN A 80 17.32 -3.03 -7.22
N TYR A 81 17.76 -3.81 -8.20
CA TYR A 81 17.65 -5.28 -8.14
C TYR A 81 18.37 -5.89 -6.93
#